data_bee7d41e6733d66b05226635d71f5c59
#
_entry.id   bee7d41e6733d66b05226635d71f5c59
#
_cell.length_a   1.000
_cell.length_b   1.000
_cell.length_c   1.000
_cell.angle_alpha   90.00
_cell.angle_beta   90.00
_cell.angle_gamma   90.00
#
_symmetry.space_group_name_H-M   'P 1'
#
loop_
_entity.id
_entity.type
_entity.pdbx_description
1 polymer ?
#
loop_
_entity_poly.entity_id
_entity_poly.type
_entity_poly.pdbx_seq_one_letter_code
_entity_poly.pdbx_strand_id
1 'polypeptide(L)'
;MTRAFIGFIVPIAVLWASNAIAQTAEPQPAAKIVVDAPLAEPLSRGVVFIQYRTENLQVVPVFGPQALDVSPRIGHLHVAIDGAPWIWAETSGGPIIIAGLPAGPHKVEITPVNANHQPLDRSVVVEFVIPGGKAAK
;
A
#
# COMPACT_ATOMS: atom_id res chain seq x y z
N MET A 1 -40.04 -76.79 -13.74
CA MET A 1 -38.62 -76.42 -13.80
C MET A 1 -38.55 -74.94 -14.20
N THR A 2 -38.45 -74.03 -13.22
CA THR A 2 -38.48 -72.57 -13.42
C THR A 2 -37.07 -72.04 -13.18
N ARG A 3 -36.43 -71.57 -14.22
CA ARG A 3 -35.09 -70.96 -14.13
C ARG A 3 -35.24 -69.44 -13.87
N ALA A 4 -34.79 -68.99 -12.71
CA ALA A 4 -34.68 -67.56 -12.39
C ALA A 4 -33.37 -67.00 -12.98
N PHE A 5 -33.46 -65.93 -13.80
CA PHE A 5 -32.38 -65.16 -14.25
C PHE A 5 -32.16 -64.03 -13.23
N ILE A 6 -30.99 -64.03 -12.55
CA ILE A 6 -30.52 -62.94 -11.70
C ILE A 6 -29.73 -62.01 -12.57
N GLY A 7 -30.29 -60.82 -12.88
CA GLY A 7 -29.58 -59.75 -13.57
C GLY A 7 -28.70 -58.99 -12.60
N PHE A 8 -27.39 -59.00 -12.82
CA PHE A 8 -26.42 -58.16 -12.12
C PHE A 8 -26.46 -56.76 -12.72
N ILE A 9 -26.91 -55.77 -11.94
CA ILE A 9 -26.80 -54.35 -12.29
C ILE A 9 -25.50 -53.85 -11.74
N VAL A 10 -24.54 -53.53 -12.63
CA VAL A 10 -23.26 -52.89 -12.27
C VAL A 10 -23.48 -51.36 -12.27
N PRO A 11 -23.32 -50.66 -11.15
CA PRO A 11 -23.41 -49.22 -11.16
C PRO A 11 -22.15 -48.60 -11.82
N ILE A 12 -22.34 -47.87 -12.90
CA ILE A 12 -21.33 -47.06 -13.52
C ILE A 12 -21.14 -45.78 -12.66
N ALA A 13 -20.06 -45.72 -11.86
CA ALA A 13 -19.68 -44.52 -11.17
C ALA A 13 -19.05 -43.56 -12.18
N VAL A 14 -19.77 -42.50 -12.53
CA VAL A 14 -19.23 -41.38 -13.34
C VAL A 14 -18.39 -40.51 -12.43
N LEU A 15 -17.06 -40.62 -12.54
CA LEU A 15 -16.09 -39.73 -11.91
C LEU A 15 -16.12 -38.37 -12.64
N TRP A 16 -16.72 -37.38 -12.02
CA TRP A 16 -16.57 -35.97 -12.44
C TRP A 16 -15.20 -35.49 -12.02
N ALA A 17 -14.24 -35.47 -12.94
CA ALA A 17 -12.96 -34.80 -12.75
C ALA A 17 -13.22 -33.29 -12.81
N SER A 18 -13.27 -32.63 -11.65
CA SER A 18 -13.29 -31.18 -11.58
C SER A 18 -11.90 -30.67 -11.96
N ASN A 19 -11.73 -30.21 -13.20
CA ASN A 19 -10.56 -29.43 -13.60
C ASN A 19 -10.66 -28.07 -12.89
N ALA A 20 -10.05 -27.95 -11.71
CA ALA A 20 -9.75 -26.67 -11.11
C ALA A 20 -8.67 -26.01 -11.98
N ILE A 21 -9.08 -25.13 -12.89
CA ILE A 21 -8.16 -24.22 -13.57
C ILE A 21 -7.65 -23.30 -12.48
N ALA A 22 -6.40 -23.49 -12.06
CA ALA A 22 -5.70 -22.52 -11.24
C ALA A 22 -5.61 -21.24 -12.10
N GLN A 23 -6.44 -20.25 -11.77
CA GLN A 23 -6.30 -18.91 -12.32
C GLN A 23 -4.96 -18.38 -11.81
N THR A 24 -3.94 -18.39 -12.65
CA THR A 24 -2.73 -17.61 -12.42
C THR A 24 -3.17 -16.16 -12.40
N ALA A 25 -3.12 -15.54 -11.21
CA ALA A 25 -3.40 -14.13 -11.08
C ALA A 25 -2.45 -13.37 -12.04
N GLU A 26 -3.02 -12.60 -12.96
CA GLU A 26 -2.24 -11.73 -13.84
C GLU A 26 -1.35 -10.84 -12.96
N PRO A 27 -0.05 -10.71 -13.29
CA PRO A 27 0.86 -9.89 -12.52
C PRO A 27 0.36 -8.43 -12.53
N GLN A 28 0.06 -7.89 -11.36
CA GLN A 28 -0.39 -6.51 -11.24
C GLN A 28 0.70 -5.55 -11.73
N PRO A 29 0.36 -4.45 -12.41
CA PRO A 29 1.33 -3.45 -12.85
C PRO A 29 2.16 -2.91 -11.68
N ALA A 30 3.37 -2.45 -11.94
CA ALA A 30 4.24 -1.88 -10.91
C ALA A 30 3.57 -0.69 -10.21
N ALA A 31 3.63 -0.67 -8.88
CA ALA A 31 3.20 0.47 -8.10
C ALA A 31 4.16 1.64 -8.32
N LYS A 32 3.63 2.86 -8.30
CA LYS A 32 4.42 4.10 -8.35
C LYS A 32 3.85 5.12 -7.40
N ILE A 33 4.71 6.01 -6.94
CA ILE A 33 4.33 7.19 -6.18
C ILE A 33 4.88 8.45 -6.83
N VAL A 34 4.08 9.49 -6.88
CA VAL A 34 4.47 10.85 -7.25
C VAL A 34 4.17 11.76 -6.08
N VAL A 35 5.17 12.48 -5.63
CA VAL A 35 5.09 13.35 -4.46
C VAL A 35 5.34 14.77 -4.90
N ASP A 36 4.48 15.69 -4.50
CA ASP A 36 4.62 17.12 -4.82
C ASP A 36 5.47 17.81 -3.73
N ALA A 37 6.03 18.95 -4.05
CA ALA A 37 6.71 19.81 -3.06
C ALA A 37 5.70 20.24 -1.99
N PRO A 38 6.15 20.53 -0.75
CA PRO A 38 5.30 21.08 0.29
C PRO A 38 4.59 22.35 -0.17
N LEU A 39 3.31 22.50 0.18
CA LEU A 39 2.56 23.71 -0.13
C LEU A 39 3.17 24.92 0.57
N ALA A 40 3.48 25.97 -0.21
CA ALA A 40 4.23 27.12 0.27
C ALA A 40 3.51 27.90 1.38
N GLU A 41 2.21 28.02 1.31
CA GLU A 41 1.43 28.80 2.27
C GLU A 41 1.41 28.15 3.66
N PRO A 42 1.06 26.84 3.85
CA PRO A 42 1.22 26.18 5.15
C PRO A 42 2.67 26.16 5.63
N LEU A 43 3.63 25.90 4.74
CA LEU A 43 5.05 25.87 5.07
C LEU A 43 5.54 27.21 5.64
N SER A 44 5.07 28.33 5.12
CA SER A 44 5.40 29.66 5.63
C SER A 44 5.01 29.87 7.10
N ARG A 45 4.09 29.05 7.62
CA ARG A 45 3.63 29.04 9.00
C ARG A 45 4.15 27.85 9.82
N GLY A 46 5.14 27.12 9.28
CA GLY A 46 5.75 26.00 9.97
C GLY A 46 4.95 24.68 9.89
N VAL A 47 3.98 24.59 8.99
CA VAL A 47 3.22 23.36 8.74
C VAL A 47 3.60 22.80 7.38
N VAL A 48 4.12 21.59 7.37
CA VAL A 48 4.44 20.87 6.14
C VAL A 48 3.19 20.16 5.65
N PHE A 49 2.79 20.44 4.42
CA PHE A 49 1.62 19.83 3.78
C PHE A 49 2.05 19.29 2.43
N ILE A 50 2.21 17.97 2.33
CA ILE A 50 2.71 17.27 1.14
C ILE A 50 1.57 16.50 0.51
N GLN A 51 1.28 16.82 -0.74
CA GLN A 51 0.35 16.05 -1.56
C GLN A 51 1.10 14.95 -2.31
N TYR A 52 0.44 13.82 -2.50
CA TYR A 52 0.96 12.72 -3.30
C TYR A 52 -0.17 12.05 -4.08
N ARG A 53 0.22 11.25 -5.05
CA ARG A 53 -0.67 10.35 -5.78
C ARG A 53 0.05 9.05 -6.06
N THR A 54 -0.71 7.97 -6.09
CA THR A 54 -0.19 6.62 -6.38
C THR A 54 -0.80 6.08 -7.67
N GLU A 55 0.00 5.31 -8.40
CA GLU A 55 -0.46 4.50 -9.54
C GLU A 55 -0.33 3.03 -9.15
N ASN A 56 -1.32 2.23 -9.48
CA ASN A 56 -1.37 0.79 -9.18
C ASN A 56 -1.14 0.43 -7.70
N LEU A 57 -1.53 1.33 -6.80
CA LEU A 57 -1.49 1.17 -5.36
C LEU A 57 -2.61 1.98 -4.73
N GLN A 58 -3.49 1.34 -3.99
CA GLN A 58 -4.49 2.01 -3.16
C GLN A 58 -3.98 2.09 -1.72
N VAL A 59 -3.85 3.29 -1.20
CA VAL A 59 -3.40 3.54 0.18
C VAL A 59 -4.57 3.36 1.14
N VAL A 60 -4.50 2.34 2.00
CA VAL A 60 -5.56 1.96 2.94
C VAL A 60 -4.99 1.36 4.22
N PRO A 61 -5.71 1.41 5.37
CA PRO A 61 -5.26 0.84 6.64
C PRO A 61 -5.52 -0.67 6.72
N VAL A 62 -4.97 -1.43 5.77
CA VAL A 62 -5.07 -2.89 5.73
C VAL A 62 -3.67 -3.49 5.75
N PHE A 63 -3.45 -4.43 6.65
CA PHE A 63 -2.13 -5.01 6.93
C PHE A 63 -2.18 -6.53 6.91
N GLY A 64 -1.03 -7.13 6.73
CA GLY A 64 -0.82 -8.57 6.85
C GLY A 64 -0.68 -9.30 5.51
N PRO A 65 -0.15 -10.54 5.57
CA PRO A 65 0.17 -11.30 4.37
C PRO A 65 -1.03 -11.69 3.52
N GLN A 66 -2.23 -11.88 4.11
CA GLN A 66 -3.43 -12.21 3.36
C GLN A 66 -3.91 -11.10 2.42
N ALA A 67 -3.46 -9.86 2.66
CA ALA A 67 -3.80 -8.73 1.83
C ALA A 67 -2.90 -8.57 0.59
N LEU A 68 -1.86 -9.39 0.45
CA LEU A 68 -0.95 -9.35 -0.70
C LEU A 68 -1.61 -9.76 -2.02
N ASP A 69 -2.64 -10.61 -1.94
CA ASP A 69 -3.36 -11.13 -3.11
C ASP A 69 -4.54 -10.24 -3.55
N VAL A 70 -4.76 -9.11 -2.84
CA VAL A 70 -5.84 -8.18 -3.17
C VAL A 70 -5.54 -7.44 -4.48
N SER A 71 -6.54 -7.39 -5.36
CA SER A 71 -6.46 -6.67 -6.62
C SER A 71 -7.68 -5.75 -6.78
N PRO A 72 -7.49 -4.46 -7.10
CA PRO A 72 -6.22 -3.71 -7.24
C PRO A 72 -5.37 -3.73 -5.98
N ARG A 73 -4.03 -3.65 -6.17
CA ARG A 73 -3.06 -3.71 -5.07
C ARG A 73 -3.35 -2.67 -4.00
N ILE A 74 -3.32 -3.10 -2.74
CA ILE A 74 -3.43 -2.25 -1.57
C ILE A 74 -2.11 -2.20 -0.78
N GLY A 75 -1.93 -1.14 -0.02
CA GLY A 75 -0.76 -0.93 0.82
C GLY A 75 -0.83 0.41 1.55
N HIS A 76 0.31 0.93 1.94
CA HIS A 76 0.41 2.19 2.65
C HIS A 76 1.76 2.86 2.38
N LEU A 77 2.00 4.01 2.98
CA LEU A 77 3.29 4.70 2.88
C LEU A 77 4.01 4.62 4.22
N HIS A 78 5.29 4.29 4.18
CA HIS A 78 6.19 4.53 5.29
C HIS A 78 6.75 5.94 5.18
N VAL A 79 6.65 6.71 6.25
CA VAL A 79 7.11 8.11 6.29
C VAL A 79 8.12 8.26 7.42
N ALA A 80 9.32 8.73 7.09
CA ALA A 80 10.39 9.02 8.03
C ALA A 80 10.80 10.50 7.92
N ILE A 81 11.14 11.14 9.04
CA ILE A 81 11.60 12.52 9.10
C ILE A 81 13.06 12.52 9.53
N ASP A 82 13.92 13.26 8.82
CA ASP A 82 15.33 13.53 9.14
C ASP A 82 16.17 12.27 9.42
N GLY A 83 15.79 11.13 8.85
CA GLY A 83 16.45 9.86 9.10
C GLY A 83 16.25 9.32 10.51
N ALA A 84 15.21 9.74 11.20
CA ALA A 84 14.83 9.18 12.49
C ALA A 84 14.66 7.65 12.42
N PRO A 85 14.98 6.92 13.50
CA PRO A 85 14.88 5.45 13.51
C PRO A 85 13.45 4.95 13.55
N TRP A 86 12.48 5.82 13.73
CA TRP A 86 11.05 5.52 13.72
C TRP A 86 10.40 6.03 12.44
N ILE A 87 9.42 5.31 11.99
CA ILE A 87 8.58 5.63 10.85
C ILE A 87 7.11 5.55 11.28
N TRP A 88 6.23 6.26 10.57
CA TRP A 88 4.81 5.97 10.70
C TRP A 88 4.23 5.44 9.38
N ALA A 89 3.12 4.73 9.49
CA ALA A 89 2.36 4.29 8.33
C ALA A 89 1.30 5.34 8.00
N GLU A 90 1.43 5.98 6.84
CA GLU A 90 0.38 6.81 6.27
C GLU A 90 -0.60 5.92 5.52
N THR A 91 -1.83 5.88 5.97
CA THR A 91 -2.86 4.94 5.50
C THR A 91 -4.16 5.62 5.08
N SER A 92 -4.23 6.94 5.24
CA SER A 92 -5.46 7.69 4.98
C SER A 92 -5.76 7.88 3.49
N GLY A 93 -4.72 7.80 2.64
CA GLY A 93 -4.80 8.19 1.24
C GLY A 93 -4.89 9.71 1.04
N GLY A 94 -4.86 10.48 2.12
CA GLY A 94 -4.84 11.94 2.12
C GLY A 94 -3.43 12.53 2.13
N PRO A 95 -3.29 13.84 2.25
CA PRO A 95 -1.99 14.49 2.30
C PRO A 95 -1.22 14.15 3.58
N ILE A 96 0.10 14.14 3.48
CA ILE A 96 1.01 14.03 4.63
C ILE A 96 1.11 15.40 5.29
N ILE A 97 0.72 15.49 6.56
CA ILE A 97 0.74 16.75 7.32
C ILE A 97 1.69 16.58 8.51
N ILE A 98 2.70 17.48 8.60
CA ILE A 98 3.68 17.49 9.67
C ILE A 98 3.69 18.88 10.30
N ALA A 99 3.56 18.95 11.61
CA ALA A 99 3.62 20.18 12.37
C ALA A 99 4.57 20.04 13.55
N GLY A 100 5.08 21.18 14.04
CA GLY A 100 5.91 21.21 15.23
C GLY A 100 7.39 20.90 14.99
N LEU A 101 7.84 20.84 13.74
CA LEU A 101 9.28 20.78 13.44
C LEU A 101 9.96 22.11 13.82
N PRO A 102 11.20 22.08 14.34
CA PRO A 102 11.94 23.29 14.61
C PRO A 102 12.25 24.06 13.32
N ALA A 103 12.63 25.33 13.46
CA ALA A 103 13.10 26.09 12.31
C ALA A 103 14.41 25.51 11.75
N GLY A 104 14.53 25.44 10.44
CA GLY A 104 15.72 24.93 9.76
C GLY A 104 15.41 23.95 8.64
N PRO A 105 16.44 23.34 8.05
CA PRO A 105 16.30 22.36 6.98
C PRO A 105 15.82 21.01 7.53
N HIS A 106 14.91 20.40 6.79
CA HIS A 106 14.35 19.07 7.09
C HIS A 106 14.21 18.26 5.81
N LYS A 107 14.09 16.96 5.97
CA LYS A 107 13.74 16.04 4.89
C LYS A 107 12.70 15.02 5.36
N VAL A 108 11.80 14.66 4.47
CA VAL A 108 10.86 13.57 4.65
C VAL A 108 11.14 12.51 3.60
N GLU A 109 11.30 11.27 4.03
CA GLU A 109 11.43 10.12 3.15
C GLU A 109 10.10 9.36 3.14
N ILE A 110 9.57 9.10 1.94
CA ILE A 110 8.27 8.48 1.72
C ILE A 110 8.48 7.24 0.86
N THR A 111 8.14 6.07 1.40
CA THR A 111 8.31 4.77 0.75
C THR A 111 6.97 4.09 0.58
N PRO A 112 6.51 3.80 -0.64
CA PRO A 112 5.32 2.99 -0.84
C PRO A 112 5.63 1.53 -0.50
N VAL A 113 4.79 0.94 0.32
CA VAL A 113 4.94 -0.45 0.78
C VAL A 113 3.64 -1.23 0.60
N ASN A 114 3.76 -2.54 0.47
CA ASN A 114 2.60 -3.43 0.45
C ASN A 114 2.02 -3.62 1.87
N ALA A 115 0.93 -4.36 1.96
CA ALA A 115 0.26 -4.65 3.24
C ALA A 115 1.15 -5.40 4.25
N ASN A 116 2.25 -6.00 3.82
CA ASN A 116 3.23 -6.69 4.67
C ASN A 116 4.54 -5.90 4.84
N HIS A 117 4.48 -4.56 4.68
CA HIS A 117 5.59 -3.62 4.89
C HIS A 117 6.80 -3.79 3.96
N GLN A 118 6.64 -4.49 2.83
CA GLN A 118 7.71 -4.64 1.85
C GLN A 118 7.66 -3.48 0.83
N PRO A 119 8.79 -2.83 0.52
CA PRO A 119 8.83 -1.75 -0.46
C PRO A 119 8.31 -2.20 -1.83
N LEU A 120 7.50 -1.35 -2.45
CA LEU A 120 6.93 -1.55 -3.79
C LEU A 120 7.62 -0.73 -4.86
N ASP A 121 8.24 0.39 -4.45
CA ASP A 121 8.99 1.30 -5.30
C ASP A 121 10.08 1.97 -4.47
N ARG A 122 10.91 2.78 -5.12
CA ARG A 122 11.95 3.58 -4.44
C ARG A 122 11.31 4.63 -3.55
N SER A 123 12.00 4.94 -2.46
CA SER A 123 11.63 6.08 -1.62
C SER A 123 11.77 7.39 -2.40
N VAL A 124 10.87 8.32 -2.10
CA VAL A 124 10.96 9.70 -2.54
C VAL A 124 11.38 10.56 -1.35
N VAL A 125 12.42 11.37 -1.52
CA VAL A 125 12.88 12.31 -0.51
C VAL A 125 12.41 13.71 -0.88
N VAL A 126 11.75 14.37 0.07
CA VAL A 126 11.30 15.76 -0.05
C VAL A 126 12.05 16.60 0.96
N GLU A 127 12.82 17.56 0.48
CA GLU A 127 13.58 18.50 1.30
C GLU A 127 12.85 19.84 1.37
N PHE A 128 12.87 20.47 2.55
CA PHE A 128 12.25 21.78 2.77
C PHE A 128 12.90 22.51 3.96
N VAL A 129 12.57 23.77 4.12
CA VAL A 129 13.05 24.58 5.24
C VAL A 129 11.86 25.14 6.01
N ILE A 130 11.79 24.84 7.30
CA ILE A 130 10.85 25.48 8.21
C ILE A 130 11.38 26.91 8.50
N PRO A 131 10.60 27.97 8.22
CA PRO A 131 11.06 29.32 8.47
C PRO A 131 11.20 29.58 9.98
N GLY A 132 12.26 30.31 10.34
CA GLY A 132 12.40 30.85 11.70
C GLY A 132 11.25 31.78 12.00
N GLY A 133 10.47 31.51 13.04
CA GLY A 133 9.45 32.44 13.52
C GLY A 133 10.12 33.80 13.83
N LYS A 134 9.51 34.89 13.40
CA LYS A 134 9.88 36.20 13.93
C LYS A 134 9.70 36.13 15.44
N ALA A 135 10.77 36.31 16.21
CA ALA A 135 10.65 36.49 17.64
C ALA A 135 9.56 37.56 17.91
N ALA A 136 8.51 37.17 18.62
CA ALA A 136 7.53 38.14 19.08
C ALA A 136 8.29 39.18 19.92
N LYS A 137 8.25 40.42 19.46
CA LYS A 137 8.79 41.54 20.23
C LYS A 137 7.84 41.82 21.39
#